data_abf0ff1e7866e91f56eae82e1783ff42
#
_entry.id   abf0ff1e7866e91f56eae82e1783ff42
#
_cell.length_a   1.000
_cell.length_b   1.000
_cell.length_c   1.000
_cell.angle_alpha   90.00
_cell.angle_beta   90.00
_cell.angle_gamma   90.00
#
_symmetry.space_group_name_H-M   'P 1'
#
loop_
_entity.id
_entity.type
_entity.pdbx_description
1 polymer ?
#
loop_
_entity_poly.entity_id
_entity_poly.type
_entity_poly.pdbx_seq_one_letter_code
_entity_poly.pdbx_strand_id
1 'polypeptide(L)'
;MTPNAPPTPAVASVPTDTAFDPGLILLAFAPVFLLTIGWEAWYWSRRDRSVYSWRDTLSNATLALMHQASDAFFLWLMIRTVYNWCYAHGLRAVPETWWSFALLLLLQDFLYYWFHRASHRVRWLWASHVAHHSSEGMNFSTAFRQSLTYPVSGMWLFWIPLAFIGFTPYWVILAVGLNLAFQFFVHTRLGRRWPVVETVLNTPSVHRVHHAKNSQYIDRNYAGVLTIWDRMFGSFVPEEAPPQYGITRQIRTHNPLTLTFHEWRDMFAETWRHRDVRYLWKPPEWRSPKAPVETADDFIIESPES
;
A
#
# COMPACT_ATOMS: atom_id res chain seq x y z
N MET A 1 -41.51 -40.92 4.94
CA MET A 1 -40.27 -40.92 4.13
C MET A 1 -39.82 -39.48 4.02
N THR A 2 -38.81 -39.08 4.79
CA THR A 2 -38.20 -37.74 4.73
C THR A 2 -37.28 -37.70 3.51
N PRO A 3 -37.30 -36.63 2.66
CA PRO A 3 -36.40 -36.55 1.53
C PRO A 3 -34.96 -36.37 2.05
N ASN A 4 -34.06 -37.20 1.52
CA ASN A 4 -32.62 -37.10 1.79
C ASN A 4 -32.11 -35.69 1.44
N ALA A 5 -31.61 -34.97 2.41
CA ALA A 5 -30.85 -33.74 2.17
C ALA A 5 -29.62 -34.09 1.28
N PRO A 6 -29.30 -33.27 0.29
CA PRO A 6 -28.10 -33.49 -0.51
C PRO A 6 -26.85 -33.45 0.39
N PRO A 7 -25.86 -34.32 0.12
CA PRO A 7 -24.62 -34.31 0.91
C PRO A 7 -23.96 -32.97 0.84
N THR A 8 -23.64 -32.43 2.00
CA THR A 8 -22.82 -31.23 2.13
C THR A 8 -21.54 -31.46 1.32
N PRO A 9 -21.16 -30.56 0.39
CA PRO A 9 -19.90 -30.71 -0.34
C PRO A 9 -18.75 -30.78 0.67
N ALA A 10 -17.96 -31.84 0.57
CA ALA A 10 -16.77 -32.00 1.38
C ALA A 10 -15.88 -30.78 1.16
N VAL A 11 -15.66 -30.02 2.23
CA VAL A 11 -14.68 -28.94 2.21
C VAL A 11 -13.34 -29.60 1.88
N ALA A 12 -12.83 -29.34 0.67
CA ALA A 12 -11.51 -29.80 0.28
C ALA A 12 -10.52 -29.27 1.33
N SER A 13 -9.88 -30.17 2.06
CA SER A 13 -8.85 -29.81 3.02
C SER A 13 -7.77 -29.03 2.25
N VAL A 14 -7.49 -27.80 2.71
CA VAL A 14 -6.35 -27.03 2.21
C VAL A 14 -5.12 -27.92 2.30
N PRO A 15 -4.36 -28.13 1.22
CA PRO A 15 -3.14 -28.94 1.28
C PRO A 15 -2.21 -28.35 2.35
N THR A 16 -1.96 -29.11 3.42
CA THR A 16 -1.11 -28.69 4.54
C THR A 16 0.39 -28.88 4.27
N ASP A 17 0.72 -29.45 3.12
CA ASP A 17 2.09 -29.84 2.73
C ASP A 17 2.71 -28.91 1.67
N THR A 18 2.49 -27.60 1.74
CA THR A 18 3.26 -26.67 0.91
C THR A 18 4.57 -26.36 1.64
N ALA A 19 5.70 -26.67 1.01
CA ALA A 19 7.05 -26.42 1.51
C ALA A 19 7.38 -24.92 1.74
N PHE A 20 6.46 -24.01 1.42
CA PHE A 20 6.64 -22.57 1.50
C PHE A 20 5.36 -21.88 2.03
N ASP A 21 5.51 -21.00 3.05
CA ASP A 21 4.41 -20.13 3.51
C ASP A 21 4.38 -18.87 2.63
N PRO A 22 3.27 -18.58 1.91
CA PRO A 22 3.17 -17.42 1.02
C PRO A 22 3.26 -16.09 1.77
N GLY A 23 2.98 -16.06 3.07
CA GLY A 23 3.21 -14.88 3.91
C GLY A 23 4.69 -14.52 4.06
N LEU A 24 5.61 -15.42 3.72
CA LEU A 24 7.06 -15.20 3.75
C LEU A 24 7.65 -14.78 2.40
N ILE A 25 6.83 -14.57 1.36
CA ILE A 25 7.34 -14.26 0.01
C ILE A 25 8.22 -13.02 -0.01
N LEU A 26 7.85 -11.96 0.68
CA LEU A 26 8.64 -10.73 0.75
C LEU A 26 9.97 -10.95 1.50
N LEU A 27 9.97 -11.83 2.51
CA LEU A 27 11.19 -12.21 3.21
C LEU A 27 12.11 -13.04 2.31
N ALA A 28 11.55 -13.91 1.46
CA ALA A 28 12.33 -14.65 0.46
C ALA A 28 13.00 -13.72 -0.57
N PHE A 29 12.35 -12.59 -0.91
CA PHE A 29 12.96 -11.54 -1.76
C PHE A 29 13.94 -10.62 -1.01
N ALA A 30 13.99 -10.64 0.32
CA ALA A 30 14.80 -9.71 1.10
C ALA A 30 16.29 -9.64 0.68
N PRO A 31 17.00 -10.73 0.35
CA PRO A 31 18.37 -10.64 -0.14
C PRO A 31 18.50 -9.79 -1.41
N VAL A 32 17.56 -9.94 -2.35
CA VAL A 32 17.53 -9.17 -3.61
C VAL A 32 17.25 -7.71 -3.31
N PHE A 33 16.29 -7.41 -2.44
CA PHE A 33 15.95 -6.05 -2.04
C PHE A 33 17.13 -5.35 -1.37
N LEU A 34 17.79 -6.01 -0.41
CA LEU A 34 18.95 -5.44 0.30
C LEU A 34 20.14 -5.19 -0.64
N LEU A 35 20.44 -6.13 -1.54
CA LEU A 35 21.47 -5.95 -2.55
C LEU A 35 21.15 -4.79 -3.49
N THR A 36 19.91 -4.65 -3.90
CA THR A 36 19.45 -3.57 -4.79
C THR A 36 19.51 -2.21 -4.09
N ILE A 37 19.10 -2.12 -2.82
CA ILE A 37 19.26 -0.90 -1.99
C ILE A 37 20.72 -0.53 -1.84
N GLY A 38 21.59 -1.50 -1.49
CA GLY A 38 23.01 -1.28 -1.33
C GLY A 38 23.68 -0.79 -2.62
N TRP A 39 23.32 -1.40 -3.76
CA TRP A 39 23.79 -0.97 -5.07
C TRP A 39 23.31 0.44 -5.43
N GLU A 40 22.03 0.76 -5.23
CA GLU A 40 21.49 2.09 -5.54
C GLU A 40 22.12 3.16 -4.63
N ALA A 41 22.29 2.88 -3.34
CA ALA A 41 22.93 3.78 -2.39
C ALA A 41 24.40 4.05 -2.79
N TRP A 42 25.14 3.01 -3.19
CA TRP A 42 26.50 3.15 -3.73
C TRP A 42 26.51 3.99 -5.02
N TYR A 43 25.57 3.74 -5.95
CA TYR A 43 25.45 4.48 -7.20
C TYR A 43 25.23 5.98 -6.95
N TRP A 44 24.29 6.34 -6.07
CA TRP A 44 23.96 7.73 -5.76
C TRP A 44 25.02 8.40 -4.88
N SER A 45 25.71 7.67 -4.02
CA SER A 45 26.82 8.25 -3.21
C SER A 45 27.92 8.89 -4.06
N ARG A 46 28.02 8.48 -5.34
CA ARG A 46 29.02 8.98 -6.31
C ARG A 46 28.47 10.06 -7.25
N ARG A 47 27.15 10.33 -7.23
CA ARG A 47 26.48 11.25 -8.16
C ARG A 47 25.68 12.34 -7.47
N ASP A 48 24.81 11.95 -6.57
CA ASP A 48 23.96 12.86 -5.80
C ASP A 48 23.69 12.26 -4.41
N ARG A 49 24.43 12.72 -3.42
CA ARG A 49 24.32 12.23 -2.03
C ARG A 49 22.99 12.62 -1.36
N SER A 50 22.21 13.54 -1.95
CA SER A 50 20.92 13.96 -1.39
C SER A 50 19.84 12.91 -1.56
N VAL A 51 20.02 11.90 -2.45
CA VAL A 51 19.03 10.86 -2.72
C VAL A 51 18.86 9.89 -1.57
N TYR A 52 19.92 9.62 -0.81
CA TYR A 52 19.91 8.76 0.37
C TYR A 52 20.26 9.52 1.64
N SER A 53 19.37 9.48 2.61
CA SER A 53 19.61 9.88 3.99
C SER A 53 19.67 8.63 4.87
N TRP A 54 20.76 8.44 5.64
CA TRP A 54 20.89 7.29 6.54
C TRP A 54 19.77 7.25 7.60
N ARG A 55 19.32 8.43 8.06
CA ARG A 55 18.21 8.55 9.04
C ARG A 55 16.89 8.11 8.44
N ASP A 56 16.61 8.53 7.21
CA ASP A 56 15.40 8.12 6.47
C ASP A 56 15.44 6.61 6.16
N THR A 57 16.58 6.10 5.69
CA THR A 57 16.77 4.66 5.40
C THR A 57 16.59 3.81 6.66
N LEU A 58 17.15 4.23 7.81
CA LEU A 58 16.97 3.52 9.08
C LEU A 58 15.50 3.55 9.53
N SER A 59 14.83 4.68 9.38
CA SER A 59 13.41 4.83 9.66
C SER A 59 12.56 3.89 8.78
N ASN A 60 12.87 3.82 7.48
CA ASN A 60 12.20 2.92 6.53
C ASN A 60 12.39 1.45 6.91
N ALA A 61 13.62 1.05 7.26
CA ALA A 61 13.92 -0.32 7.72
C ALA A 61 13.18 -0.67 9.02
N THR A 62 13.13 0.26 9.98
CA THR A 62 12.42 0.06 11.24
C THR A 62 10.91 -0.08 10.98
N LEU A 63 10.32 0.78 10.14
CA LEU A 63 8.92 0.69 9.76
C LEU A 63 8.61 -0.64 9.06
N ALA A 64 9.48 -1.12 8.16
CA ALA A 64 9.33 -2.43 7.52
C ALA A 64 9.28 -3.57 8.54
N LEU A 65 10.18 -3.58 9.52
CA LEU A 65 10.21 -4.61 10.57
C LEU A 65 8.95 -4.56 11.44
N MET A 66 8.53 -3.37 11.84
CA MET A 66 7.30 -3.17 12.62
C MET A 66 6.06 -3.60 11.84
N HIS A 67 5.98 -3.24 10.56
CA HIS A 67 4.90 -3.64 9.67
C HIS A 67 4.87 -5.17 9.51
N GLN A 68 6.00 -5.79 9.22
CA GLN A 68 6.10 -7.23 9.02
C GLN A 68 5.70 -8.01 10.28
N ALA A 69 6.09 -7.52 11.47
CA ALA A 69 5.69 -8.11 12.74
C ALA A 69 4.16 -7.97 12.98
N SER A 70 3.60 -6.81 12.65
CA SER A 70 2.16 -6.55 12.74
C SER A 70 1.37 -7.45 11.77
N ASP A 71 1.80 -7.52 10.52
CA ASP A 71 1.16 -8.35 9.50
C ASP A 71 1.21 -9.84 9.88
N ALA A 72 2.35 -10.34 10.33
CA ALA A 72 2.51 -11.71 10.77
C ALA A 72 1.56 -12.04 11.94
N PHE A 73 1.46 -11.14 12.93
CA PHE A 73 0.57 -11.30 14.08
C PHE A 73 -0.90 -11.35 13.65
N PHE A 74 -1.35 -10.39 12.84
CA PHE A 74 -2.76 -10.34 12.40
C PHE A 74 -3.09 -11.42 11.39
N LEU A 75 -2.15 -11.81 10.52
CA LEU A 75 -2.31 -12.94 9.61
C LEU A 75 -2.53 -14.24 10.40
N TRP A 76 -1.74 -14.44 11.47
CA TRP A 76 -1.90 -15.58 12.36
C TRP A 76 -3.23 -15.53 13.14
N LEU A 77 -3.58 -14.36 13.71
CA LEU A 77 -4.71 -14.21 14.62
C LEU A 77 -6.08 -14.32 13.92
N MET A 78 -6.24 -13.61 12.80
CA MET A 78 -7.58 -13.43 12.23
C MET A 78 -7.67 -13.52 10.69
N ILE A 79 -6.67 -13.03 9.95
CA ILE A 79 -6.79 -12.90 8.49
C ILE A 79 -6.94 -14.27 7.84
N ARG A 80 -6.11 -15.24 8.24
CA ARG A 80 -6.21 -16.63 7.75
C ARG A 80 -7.57 -17.25 8.08
N THR A 81 -8.08 -17.03 9.27
CA THR A 81 -9.39 -17.55 9.70
C THR A 81 -10.52 -16.97 8.84
N VAL A 82 -10.50 -15.65 8.61
CA VAL A 82 -11.51 -14.97 7.77
C VAL A 82 -11.41 -15.43 6.32
N TYR A 83 -10.20 -15.51 5.75
CA TYR A 83 -10.01 -15.98 4.37
C TYR A 83 -10.44 -17.44 4.19
N ASN A 84 -10.08 -18.31 5.12
CA ASN A 84 -10.52 -19.73 5.09
C ASN A 84 -12.04 -19.83 5.21
N TRP A 85 -12.64 -19.04 6.08
CA TRP A 85 -14.10 -19.00 6.22
C TRP A 85 -14.77 -18.52 4.94
N CYS A 86 -14.29 -17.42 4.34
CA CYS A 86 -14.81 -16.89 3.08
C CYS A 86 -14.64 -17.88 1.93
N TYR A 87 -13.51 -18.58 1.86
CA TYR A 87 -13.27 -19.63 0.87
C TYR A 87 -14.24 -20.81 1.03
N ALA A 88 -14.43 -21.27 2.27
CA ALA A 88 -15.32 -22.40 2.58
C ALA A 88 -16.80 -22.09 2.31
N HIS A 89 -17.21 -20.82 2.41
CA HIS A 89 -18.58 -20.36 2.16
C HIS A 89 -18.71 -19.58 0.84
N GLY A 90 -17.69 -19.63 0.00
CA GLY A 90 -17.62 -18.94 -1.28
C GLY A 90 -18.44 -19.61 -2.37
N LEU A 91 -18.31 -19.05 -3.58
CA LEU A 91 -19.13 -19.46 -4.70
C LEU A 91 -18.76 -20.88 -5.18
N ARG A 92 -17.48 -21.16 -5.39
CA ARG A 92 -16.98 -22.40 -5.97
C ARG A 92 -15.45 -22.46 -5.89
N ALA A 93 -14.87 -23.62 -5.58
CA ALA A 93 -13.43 -23.81 -5.66
C ALA A 93 -12.92 -23.60 -7.10
N VAL A 94 -11.96 -22.71 -7.27
CA VAL A 94 -11.28 -22.47 -8.55
C VAL A 94 -10.14 -23.47 -8.67
N PRO A 95 -10.04 -24.27 -9.76
CA PRO A 95 -8.93 -25.20 -9.95
C PRO A 95 -7.58 -24.50 -9.96
N GLU A 96 -6.59 -25.06 -9.28
CA GLU A 96 -5.23 -24.53 -9.24
C GLU A 96 -4.46 -24.89 -10.51
N THR A 97 -4.57 -24.01 -11.50
CA THR A 97 -3.90 -24.09 -12.79
C THR A 97 -3.14 -22.79 -13.04
N TRP A 98 -2.16 -22.80 -13.95
CA TRP A 98 -1.44 -21.58 -14.32
C TRP A 98 -2.38 -20.50 -14.90
N TRP A 99 -3.44 -20.87 -15.62
CA TRP A 99 -4.43 -19.93 -16.12
C TRP A 99 -5.24 -19.26 -15.02
N SER A 100 -5.70 -20.03 -14.05
CA SER A 100 -6.44 -19.47 -12.89
C SER A 100 -5.53 -18.60 -12.03
N PHE A 101 -4.23 -18.93 -11.93
CA PHE A 101 -3.27 -18.08 -11.26
C PHE A 101 -3.02 -16.76 -12.01
N ALA A 102 -2.90 -16.81 -13.35
CA ALA A 102 -2.80 -15.60 -14.16
C ALA A 102 -4.05 -14.70 -14.02
N LEU A 103 -5.24 -15.31 -14.01
CA LEU A 103 -6.49 -14.59 -13.74
C LEU A 103 -6.51 -13.99 -12.33
N LEU A 104 -6.04 -14.74 -11.33
CA LEU A 104 -5.92 -14.23 -9.96
C LEU A 104 -5.01 -13.02 -9.88
N LEU A 105 -3.84 -13.04 -10.53
CA LEU A 105 -2.94 -11.88 -10.57
C LEU A 105 -3.62 -10.65 -11.18
N LEU A 106 -4.37 -10.84 -12.26
CA LEU A 106 -5.11 -9.75 -12.90
C LEU A 106 -6.20 -9.18 -11.98
N LEU A 107 -7.00 -10.05 -11.34
CA LEU A 107 -8.06 -9.64 -10.43
C LEU A 107 -7.49 -9.02 -9.15
N GLN A 108 -6.39 -9.54 -8.63
CA GLN A 108 -5.70 -8.98 -7.48
C GLN A 108 -5.17 -7.58 -7.78
N ASP A 109 -4.55 -7.36 -8.95
CA ASP A 109 -4.04 -6.05 -9.34
C ASP A 109 -5.18 -5.04 -9.59
N PHE A 110 -6.32 -5.50 -10.13
CA PHE A 110 -7.55 -4.69 -10.21
C PHE A 110 -8.04 -4.24 -8.82
N LEU A 111 -8.10 -5.17 -7.87
CA LEU A 111 -8.49 -4.84 -6.48
C LEU A 111 -7.43 -3.98 -5.80
N TYR A 112 -6.13 -4.17 -6.12
CA TYR A 112 -5.05 -3.32 -5.63
C TYR A 112 -5.25 -1.86 -6.06
N TYR A 113 -5.62 -1.61 -7.31
CA TYR A 113 -5.94 -0.26 -7.79
C TYR A 113 -7.01 0.41 -6.91
N TRP A 114 -8.11 -0.31 -6.63
CA TRP A 114 -9.19 0.23 -5.78
C TRP A 114 -8.79 0.40 -4.33
N PHE A 115 -8.04 -0.55 -3.79
CA PHE A 115 -7.43 -0.44 -2.47
C PHE A 115 -6.55 0.80 -2.36
N HIS A 116 -5.64 0.98 -3.31
CA HIS A 116 -4.69 2.09 -3.32
C HIS A 116 -5.38 3.45 -3.50
N ARG A 117 -6.33 3.52 -4.44
CA ARG A 117 -7.17 4.71 -4.63
C ARG A 117 -7.99 5.04 -3.37
N ALA A 118 -8.58 4.04 -2.72
CA ALA A 118 -9.31 4.23 -1.46
C ALA A 118 -8.36 4.71 -0.35
N SER A 119 -7.11 4.22 -0.30
CA SER A 119 -6.11 4.63 0.67
C SER A 119 -5.74 6.11 0.57
N HIS A 120 -5.92 6.73 -0.59
CA HIS A 120 -5.77 8.18 -0.78
C HIS A 120 -7.06 8.98 -0.56
N ARG A 121 -8.24 8.37 -0.75
CA ARG A 121 -9.53 9.07 -0.77
C ARG A 121 -10.38 8.86 0.47
N VAL A 122 -10.01 7.92 1.34
CA VAL A 122 -10.67 7.63 2.62
C VAL A 122 -9.68 7.85 3.74
N ARG A 123 -9.93 8.85 4.59
CA ARG A 123 -8.96 9.29 5.61
C ARG A 123 -8.57 8.19 6.59
N TRP A 124 -9.49 7.29 6.94
CA TRP A 124 -9.20 6.11 7.75
C TRP A 124 -8.09 5.24 7.14
N LEU A 125 -8.14 5.00 5.83
CA LEU A 125 -7.13 4.23 5.11
C LEU A 125 -5.86 5.06 4.88
N TRP A 126 -6.02 6.36 4.59
CA TRP A 126 -4.91 7.29 4.46
C TRP A 126 -4.07 7.36 5.73
N ALA A 127 -4.69 7.32 6.91
CA ALA A 127 -3.98 7.36 8.19
C ALA A 127 -2.96 6.21 8.36
N SER A 128 -3.17 5.08 7.68
CA SER A 128 -2.15 4.02 7.55
C SER A 128 -1.20 4.26 6.38
N HIS A 129 -1.69 4.82 5.25
CA HIS A 129 -0.91 4.93 4.03
C HIS A 129 0.01 6.16 3.99
N VAL A 130 -0.32 7.22 4.73
CA VAL A 130 0.43 8.48 4.76
C VAL A 130 1.90 8.29 5.18
N ALA A 131 2.19 7.33 6.06
CA ALA A 131 3.56 7.01 6.44
C ALA A 131 4.42 6.69 5.22
N HIS A 132 3.87 5.94 4.25
CA HIS A 132 4.52 5.58 2.99
C HIS A 132 4.88 6.80 2.14
N HIS A 133 3.99 7.78 2.05
CA HIS A 133 4.18 9.01 1.28
C HIS A 133 5.01 10.10 2.01
N SER A 134 5.28 9.94 3.30
CA SER A 134 5.89 11.01 4.12
C SER A 134 7.40 11.18 3.91
N SER A 135 8.08 10.32 3.16
CA SER A 135 9.49 10.52 2.80
C SER A 135 9.67 11.64 1.77
N GLU A 136 10.62 12.54 2.00
CA GLU A 136 11.05 13.54 1.01
C GLU A 136 12.12 12.95 0.05
N GLY A 137 12.54 11.71 0.28
CA GLY A 137 13.40 10.92 -0.59
C GLY A 137 12.58 9.94 -1.42
N MET A 138 13.12 9.60 -2.61
CA MET A 138 12.60 8.51 -3.45
C MET A 138 13.75 7.64 -3.87
N ASN A 139 13.82 6.44 -3.30
CA ASN A 139 14.83 5.43 -3.56
C ASN A 139 14.28 4.05 -3.14
N PHE A 140 14.96 2.96 -3.46
CA PHE A 140 14.45 1.62 -3.16
C PHE A 140 14.13 1.39 -1.67
N SER A 141 14.81 2.07 -0.73
CA SER A 141 14.47 1.93 0.68
C SER A 141 13.11 2.55 1.04
N THR A 142 12.59 3.48 0.21
CA THR A 142 11.28 4.10 0.42
C THR A 142 10.14 3.06 0.32
N ALA A 143 10.30 1.99 -0.46
CA ALA A 143 9.36 0.88 -0.51
C ALA A 143 9.14 0.22 0.87
N PHE A 144 10.14 0.27 1.74
CA PHE A 144 10.09 -0.28 3.10
C PHE A 144 9.38 0.61 4.11
N ARG A 145 9.02 1.84 3.72
CA ARG A 145 8.32 2.78 4.58
C ARG A 145 6.83 2.43 4.67
N GLN A 146 6.52 1.41 5.48
CA GLN A 146 5.17 0.88 5.63
C GLN A 146 4.66 1.02 7.07
N SER A 147 3.38 1.37 7.23
CA SER A 147 2.77 1.52 8.55
C SER A 147 2.41 0.19 9.18
N LEU A 148 2.68 0.05 10.47
CA LEU A 148 2.23 -1.13 11.25
C LEU A 148 0.70 -1.19 11.42
N THR A 149 -0.04 -0.13 11.06
CA THR A 149 -1.50 -0.07 11.24
C THR A 149 -2.30 -0.58 10.03
N TYR A 150 -1.65 -1.06 8.97
CA TYR A 150 -2.34 -1.63 7.81
C TYR A 150 -3.33 -2.74 8.17
N PRO A 151 -3.00 -3.74 9.01
CA PRO A 151 -3.96 -4.76 9.39
C PRO A 151 -5.17 -4.18 10.14
N VAL A 152 -4.92 -3.23 11.06
CA VAL A 152 -5.97 -2.60 11.87
C VAL A 152 -6.89 -1.71 11.04
N SER A 153 -6.37 -1.06 10.00
CA SER A 153 -7.18 -0.25 9.08
C SER A 153 -8.12 -1.08 8.20
N GLY A 154 -7.94 -2.40 8.15
CA GLY A 154 -8.78 -3.30 7.37
C GLY A 154 -8.42 -3.37 5.89
N MET A 155 -7.21 -2.96 5.50
CA MET A 155 -6.78 -2.98 4.09
C MET A 155 -6.81 -4.37 3.47
N TRP A 156 -6.56 -5.43 4.25
CA TRP A 156 -6.65 -6.82 3.82
C TRP A 156 -8.07 -7.27 3.40
N LEU A 157 -9.11 -6.52 3.80
CA LEU A 157 -10.50 -6.80 3.41
C LEU A 157 -10.72 -6.69 1.89
N PHE A 158 -9.90 -5.91 1.20
CA PHE A 158 -9.99 -5.77 -0.26
C PHE A 158 -9.73 -7.08 -1.02
N TRP A 159 -9.02 -8.05 -0.42
CA TRP A 159 -8.70 -9.33 -1.05
C TRP A 159 -9.72 -10.43 -0.73
N ILE A 160 -10.64 -10.22 0.22
CA ILE A 160 -11.69 -11.17 0.58
C ILE A 160 -12.52 -11.63 -0.63
N PRO A 161 -12.92 -10.75 -1.58
CA PRO A 161 -13.66 -11.18 -2.76
C PRO A 161 -12.98 -12.29 -3.55
N LEU A 162 -11.64 -12.34 -3.58
CA LEU A 162 -10.89 -13.39 -4.29
C LEU A 162 -11.06 -14.74 -3.62
N ALA A 163 -10.97 -14.78 -2.29
CA ALA A 163 -11.23 -16.01 -1.52
C ALA A 163 -12.70 -16.45 -1.67
N PHE A 164 -13.66 -15.51 -1.65
CA PHE A 164 -15.07 -15.80 -1.81
C PHE A 164 -15.42 -16.29 -3.23
N ILE A 165 -14.76 -15.80 -4.27
CA ILE A 165 -14.90 -16.32 -5.65
C ILE A 165 -14.42 -17.77 -5.73
N GLY A 166 -13.45 -18.18 -4.88
CA GLY A 166 -12.98 -19.55 -4.76
C GLY A 166 -11.49 -19.76 -5.03
N PHE A 167 -10.69 -18.69 -5.06
CA PHE A 167 -9.23 -18.82 -5.03
C PHE A 167 -8.78 -19.20 -3.62
N THR A 168 -7.85 -20.15 -3.50
CA THR A 168 -7.35 -20.56 -2.20
C THR A 168 -6.68 -19.39 -1.47
N PRO A 169 -6.85 -19.27 -0.13
CA PRO A 169 -6.19 -18.23 0.67
C PRO A 169 -4.68 -18.19 0.47
N TYR A 170 -4.06 -19.35 0.27
CA TYR A 170 -2.64 -19.49 -0.08
C TYR A 170 -2.29 -18.68 -1.33
N TRP A 171 -3.03 -18.89 -2.42
CA TRP A 171 -2.78 -18.19 -3.68
C TRP A 171 -3.10 -16.71 -3.60
N VAL A 172 -4.14 -16.32 -2.86
CA VAL A 172 -4.48 -14.90 -2.67
C VAL A 172 -3.34 -14.16 -1.96
N ILE A 173 -2.80 -14.73 -0.87
CA ILE A 173 -1.68 -14.13 -0.13
C ILE A 173 -0.42 -14.09 -1.01
N LEU A 174 -0.14 -15.15 -1.77
CA LEU A 174 0.97 -15.21 -2.71
C LEU A 174 0.87 -14.11 -3.79
N ALA A 175 -0.31 -13.93 -4.39
CA ALA A 175 -0.53 -12.92 -5.42
C ALA A 175 -0.33 -11.50 -4.87
N VAL A 176 -0.82 -11.21 -3.67
CA VAL A 176 -0.59 -9.93 -2.98
C VAL A 176 0.90 -9.71 -2.74
N GLY A 177 1.61 -10.71 -2.22
CA GLY A 177 3.05 -10.63 -1.99
C GLY A 177 3.87 -10.41 -3.26
N LEU A 178 3.52 -11.06 -4.38
CA LEU A 178 4.18 -10.86 -5.67
C LEU A 178 3.93 -9.44 -6.23
N ASN A 179 2.71 -8.92 -6.08
CA ASN A 179 2.39 -7.54 -6.46
C ASN A 179 3.25 -6.55 -5.67
N LEU A 180 3.37 -6.71 -4.35
CA LEU A 180 4.21 -5.87 -3.49
C LEU A 180 5.70 -6.02 -3.82
N ALA A 181 6.17 -7.23 -4.14
CA ALA A 181 7.55 -7.47 -4.57
C ALA A 181 7.87 -6.72 -5.88
N PHE A 182 6.96 -6.72 -6.84
CA PHE A 182 7.09 -5.89 -8.05
C PHE A 182 7.19 -4.40 -7.71
N GLN A 183 6.33 -3.92 -6.81
CA GLN A 183 6.29 -2.51 -6.43
C GLN A 183 7.57 -2.02 -5.74
N PHE A 184 8.36 -2.90 -5.12
CA PHE A 184 9.67 -2.50 -4.62
C PHE A 184 10.52 -1.88 -5.73
N PHE A 185 10.54 -2.45 -6.92
CA PHE A 185 11.40 -2.02 -8.03
C PHE A 185 10.96 -0.71 -8.71
N VAL A 186 9.78 -0.20 -8.44
CA VAL A 186 9.33 1.10 -8.97
C VAL A 186 9.66 2.28 -8.04
N HIS A 187 10.11 2.02 -6.80
CA HIS A 187 10.49 3.05 -5.83
C HIS A 187 11.93 3.52 -6.05
N THR A 188 12.19 4.24 -7.14
CA THR A 188 13.54 4.75 -7.42
C THR A 188 13.50 6.00 -8.30
N ARG A 189 14.52 6.84 -8.15
CA ARG A 189 14.80 7.95 -9.11
C ARG A 189 15.48 7.46 -10.39
N LEU A 190 15.92 6.21 -10.44
CA LEU A 190 16.57 5.62 -11.62
C LEU A 190 15.56 5.41 -12.75
N GLY A 191 16.09 5.40 -13.97
CA GLY A 191 15.29 5.16 -15.18
C GLY A 191 14.60 6.40 -15.70
N ARG A 192 14.52 6.43 -17.04
CA ARG A 192 13.76 7.42 -17.78
C ARG A 192 12.31 6.99 -17.92
N ARG A 193 11.47 7.91 -18.33
CA ARG A 193 10.11 7.61 -18.76
C ARG A 193 10.14 6.70 -19.99
N TRP A 194 9.30 5.67 -19.99
CA TRP A 194 9.14 4.70 -21.10
C TRP A 194 7.68 4.70 -21.59
N PRO A 195 7.27 5.67 -22.42
CA PRO A 195 5.86 5.90 -22.75
C PRO A 195 5.11 4.66 -23.25
N VAL A 196 5.78 3.80 -24.06
CA VAL A 196 5.17 2.56 -24.56
C VAL A 196 4.93 1.55 -23.44
N VAL A 197 5.90 1.36 -22.55
CA VAL A 197 5.77 0.44 -21.40
C VAL A 197 4.73 0.96 -20.40
N GLU A 198 4.70 2.27 -20.18
CA GLU A 198 3.75 2.96 -19.31
C GLU A 198 2.30 2.89 -19.81
N THR A 199 2.04 2.43 -21.02
CA THR A 199 0.67 2.15 -21.47
C THR A 199 0.05 0.96 -20.73
N VAL A 200 0.88 0.03 -20.23
CA VAL A 200 0.46 -1.22 -19.62
C VAL A 200 1.01 -1.38 -18.20
N LEU A 201 2.30 -1.06 -17.97
CA LEU A 201 2.99 -1.36 -16.73
C LEU A 201 3.31 -0.11 -15.91
N ASN A 202 3.21 -0.24 -14.61
CA ASN A 202 3.75 0.72 -13.68
C ASN A 202 5.29 0.71 -13.76
N THR A 203 5.86 1.89 -14.00
CA THR A 203 7.31 2.10 -14.09
C THR A 203 7.77 3.02 -12.97
N PRO A 204 9.09 3.14 -12.70
CA PRO A 204 9.58 4.14 -11.77
C PRO A 204 9.08 5.56 -12.06
N SER A 205 8.93 5.95 -13.33
CA SER A 205 8.40 7.26 -13.72
C SER A 205 6.94 7.43 -13.32
N VAL A 206 6.09 6.44 -13.57
CA VAL A 206 4.66 6.47 -13.18
C VAL A 206 4.52 6.53 -11.65
N HIS A 207 5.35 5.77 -10.93
CA HIS A 207 5.30 5.72 -9.47
C HIS A 207 5.93 6.94 -8.80
N ARG A 208 6.91 7.60 -9.42
CA ARG A 208 7.42 8.89 -8.97
C ARG A 208 6.34 9.97 -8.99
N VAL A 209 5.49 10.00 -10.02
CA VAL A 209 4.32 10.88 -10.07
C VAL A 209 3.36 10.59 -8.92
N HIS A 210 3.11 9.31 -8.62
CA HIS A 210 2.24 8.90 -7.53
C HIS A 210 2.74 9.42 -6.16
N HIS A 211 4.05 9.37 -5.89
CA HIS A 211 4.65 9.85 -4.66
C HIS A 211 4.86 11.37 -4.61
N ALA A 212 4.53 12.09 -5.67
CA ALA A 212 4.80 13.52 -5.75
C ALA A 212 3.68 14.36 -5.16
N LYS A 213 4.06 15.41 -4.41
CA LYS A 213 3.16 16.41 -3.84
C LYS A 213 2.90 17.62 -4.75
N ASN A 214 3.41 17.62 -5.99
CA ASN A 214 3.07 18.63 -7.00
C ASN A 214 1.56 18.64 -7.22
N SER A 215 0.93 19.82 -7.31
CA SER A 215 -0.54 19.94 -7.40
C SER A 215 -1.18 19.14 -8.53
N GLN A 216 -0.49 19.01 -9.69
CA GLN A 216 -0.96 18.21 -10.83
C GLN A 216 -0.82 16.70 -10.62
N TYR A 217 -0.05 16.26 -9.63
CA TYR A 217 0.26 14.84 -9.35
C TYR A 217 -0.48 14.27 -8.15
N ILE A 218 -1.06 15.13 -7.30
CA ILE A 218 -1.83 14.67 -6.14
C ILE A 218 -2.98 13.77 -6.60
N ASP A 219 -3.14 12.65 -5.95
CA ASP A 219 -4.21 11.67 -6.22
C ASP A 219 -4.18 11.11 -7.66
N ARG A 220 -2.98 10.79 -8.16
CA ARG A 220 -2.76 10.20 -9.49
C ARG A 220 -1.99 8.88 -9.40
N ASN A 221 -2.12 8.05 -10.44
CA ASN A 221 -1.33 6.84 -10.69
C ASN A 221 -1.37 5.82 -9.56
N TYR A 222 -2.52 5.21 -9.31
CA TYR A 222 -2.73 4.23 -8.22
C TYR A 222 -2.33 2.80 -8.59
N ALA A 223 -1.80 2.55 -9.79
CA ALA A 223 -1.45 1.20 -10.24
C ALA A 223 -0.46 0.50 -9.29
N GLY A 224 -0.73 -0.77 -9.00
CA GLY A 224 0.28 -1.68 -8.45
C GLY A 224 1.24 -2.12 -9.55
N VAL A 225 0.75 -2.96 -10.47
CA VAL A 225 1.50 -3.48 -11.63
C VAL A 225 1.00 -2.88 -12.94
N LEU A 226 -0.33 -2.86 -13.17
CA LEU A 226 -0.92 -2.50 -14.46
C LEU A 226 -1.52 -1.08 -14.44
N THR A 227 -0.97 -0.17 -15.21
CA THR A 227 -1.47 1.21 -15.40
C THR A 227 -2.76 1.28 -16.21
N ILE A 228 -3.22 0.16 -16.77
CA ILE A 228 -4.49 0.09 -17.51
C ILE A 228 -5.66 0.56 -16.65
N TRP A 229 -5.65 0.29 -15.33
CA TRP A 229 -6.69 0.73 -14.42
C TRP A 229 -6.70 2.25 -14.25
N ASP A 230 -5.51 2.88 -14.10
CA ASP A 230 -5.43 4.34 -14.05
C ASP A 230 -5.98 5.00 -15.31
N ARG A 231 -5.72 4.39 -16.46
CA ARG A 231 -6.25 4.89 -17.75
C ARG A 231 -7.75 4.70 -17.87
N MET A 232 -8.26 3.52 -17.47
CA MET A 232 -9.68 3.21 -17.50
C MET A 232 -10.50 4.13 -16.58
N PHE A 233 -9.94 4.49 -15.41
CA PHE A 233 -10.64 5.28 -14.39
C PHE A 233 -10.17 6.73 -14.30
N GLY A 234 -9.37 7.21 -15.26
CA GLY A 234 -9.01 8.62 -15.44
C GLY A 234 -8.03 9.17 -14.42
N SER A 235 -7.24 8.32 -13.75
CA SER A 235 -6.23 8.73 -12.78
C SER A 235 -4.80 8.75 -13.32
N PHE A 236 -4.56 8.32 -14.56
CA PHE A 236 -3.24 8.32 -15.16
C PHE A 236 -2.75 9.74 -15.50
N VAL A 237 -1.54 10.08 -15.02
CA VAL A 237 -0.81 11.30 -15.42
C VAL A 237 0.66 10.93 -15.66
N PRO A 238 1.24 11.32 -16.81
CA PRO A 238 2.66 11.07 -17.08
C PRO A 238 3.56 12.02 -16.28
N GLU A 239 4.82 11.60 -16.07
CA GLU A 239 5.85 12.46 -15.48
C GLU A 239 6.30 13.52 -16.51
N GLU A 240 5.93 14.79 -16.27
CA GLU A 240 6.27 15.91 -17.13
C GLU A 240 7.13 16.96 -16.39
N ALA A 241 6.76 17.27 -15.15
CA ALA A 241 7.53 18.15 -14.29
C ALA A 241 8.33 17.33 -13.26
N PRO A 242 9.48 17.81 -12.77
CA PRO A 242 10.24 17.15 -11.73
C PRO A 242 9.40 16.87 -10.49
N PRO A 243 9.30 15.62 -10.03
CA PRO A 243 8.53 15.26 -8.85
C PRO A 243 9.13 15.85 -7.57
N GLN A 244 8.29 16.42 -6.73
CA GLN A 244 8.62 16.86 -5.37
C GLN A 244 7.97 15.88 -4.39
N TYR A 245 8.78 15.12 -3.64
CA TYR A 245 8.29 14.06 -2.75
C TYR A 245 7.89 14.58 -1.37
N GLY A 246 7.11 13.79 -0.66
CA GLY A 246 6.55 14.11 0.64
C GLY A 246 5.03 14.30 0.59
N ILE A 247 4.48 14.77 1.69
CA ILE A 247 3.04 15.03 1.87
C ILE A 247 2.77 16.52 1.96
N THR A 248 1.54 16.95 1.69
CA THR A 248 1.14 18.36 1.71
C THR A 248 1.29 19.00 3.09
N ARG A 249 1.02 18.24 4.15
CA ARG A 249 1.30 18.60 5.55
C ARG A 249 2.54 17.85 6.03
N GLN A 250 3.72 18.29 5.59
CA GLN A 250 4.97 17.59 5.84
C GLN A 250 5.31 17.53 7.32
N ILE A 251 5.60 16.30 7.79
CA ILE A 251 6.13 16.04 9.12
C ILE A 251 7.65 15.85 9.04
N ARG A 252 8.40 16.65 9.81
CA ARG A 252 9.86 16.62 9.81
C ARG A 252 10.38 15.74 10.95
N THR A 253 10.20 14.44 10.81
CA THR A 253 10.66 13.46 11.82
C THR A 253 11.11 12.17 11.16
N HIS A 254 12.01 11.47 11.83
CA HIS A 254 12.41 10.10 11.49
C HIS A 254 11.94 9.09 12.54
N ASN A 255 11.12 9.52 13.51
CA ASN A 255 10.57 8.62 14.53
C ASN A 255 9.47 7.72 13.92
N PRO A 256 9.63 6.39 13.87
CA PRO A 256 8.68 5.48 13.24
C PRO A 256 7.28 5.52 13.87
N LEU A 257 7.18 5.74 15.17
CA LEU A 257 5.88 5.86 15.85
C LEU A 257 5.15 7.14 15.45
N THR A 258 5.86 8.26 15.40
CA THR A 258 5.26 9.51 14.93
C THR A 258 4.81 9.38 13.47
N LEU A 259 5.65 8.81 12.61
CA LEU A 259 5.32 8.55 11.20
C LEU A 259 4.08 7.67 11.05
N THR A 260 3.89 6.70 11.93
CA THR A 260 2.73 5.80 11.92
C THR A 260 1.46 6.46 12.45
N PHE A 261 1.55 7.22 13.57
CA PHE A 261 0.36 7.59 14.33
C PHE A 261 -0.07 9.05 14.22
N HIS A 262 0.70 9.92 13.55
CA HIS A 262 0.36 11.35 13.48
C HIS A 262 -1.01 11.61 12.84
N GLU A 263 -1.30 11.00 11.69
CA GLU A 263 -2.57 11.21 10.98
C GLU A 263 -3.75 10.56 11.72
N TRP A 264 -3.54 9.41 12.39
CA TRP A 264 -4.54 8.81 13.27
C TRP A 264 -4.92 9.77 14.39
N ARG A 265 -3.92 10.35 15.07
CA ARG A 265 -4.12 11.33 16.12
C ARG A 265 -4.91 12.54 15.60
N ASP A 266 -4.48 13.10 14.47
CA ASP A 266 -5.06 14.31 13.89
C ASP A 266 -6.50 14.06 13.43
N MET A 267 -6.76 12.93 12.78
CA MET A 267 -8.09 12.51 12.35
C MET A 267 -9.07 12.38 13.54
N PHE A 268 -8.66 11.71 14.61
CA PHE A 268 -9.50 11.58 15.80
C PHE A 268 -9.66 12.90 16.55
N ALA A 269 -8.61 13.70 16.66
CA ALA A 269 -8.67 15.02 17.29
C ALA A 269 -9.61 15.97 16.55
N GLU A 270 -9.58 16.02 15.22
CA GLU A 270 -10.49 16.83 14.39
C GLU A 270 -11.92 16.31 14.48
N THR A 271 -12.12 14.97 14.46
CA THR A 271 -13.44 14.36 14.65
C THR A 271 -14.06 14.79 15.99
N TRP A 272 -13.29 14.74 17.05
CA TRP A 272 -13.73 15.13 18.40
C TRP A 272 -13.98 16.63 18.52
N ARG A 273 -13.02 17.45 18.06
CA ARG A 273 -13.06 18.92 18.13
C ARG A 273 -14.28 19.49 17.40
N HIS A 274 -14.54 19.00 16.19
CA HIS A 274 -15.62 19.51 15.35
C HIS A 274 -16.92 18.71 15.50
N ARG A 275 -16.93 17.64 16.31
CA ARG A 275 -18.06 16.70 16.47
C ARG A 275 -18.62 16.27 15.10
N ASP A 276 -17.69 15.83 14.23
CA ASP A 276 -18.02 15.47 12.87
C ASP A 276 -17.31 14.19 12.43
N VAL A 277 -18.04 13.08 12.51
CA VAL A 277 -17.54 11.74 12.17
C VAL A 277 -17.14 11.59 10.71
N ARG A 278 -17.54 12.54 9.83
CA ARG A 278 -17.17 12.51 8.41
C ARG A 278 -15.67 12.61 8.19
N TYR A 279 -14.89 13.14 9.15
CA TYR A 279 -13.43 13.11 9.11
C TYR A 279 -12.84 11.69 8.99
N LEU A 280 -13.58 10.65 9.38
CA LEU A 280 -13.09 9.26 9.29
C LEU A 280 -13.06 8.73 7.86
N TRP A 281 -13.98 9.18 6.97
CA TRP A 281 -14.11 8.63 5.62
C TRP A 281 -14.05 9.65 4.47
N LYS A 282 -14.15 10.95 4.75
CA LYS A 282 -13.94 11.99 3.73
C LYS A 282 -12.44 12.04 3.37
N PRO A 283 -12.09 12.56 2.17
CA PRO A 283 -10.69 12.71 1.80
C PRO A 283 -9.88 13.51 2.82
N PRO A 284 -8.57 13.27 2.94
CA PRO A 284 -7.71 13.92 3.96
C PRO A 284 -7.72 15.45 3.91
N GLU A 285 -7.92 16.02 2.73
CA GLU A 285 -8.02 17.47 2.51
C GLU A 285 -9.39 18.06 2.89
N TRP A 286 -10.41 17.21 3.10
CA TRP A 286 -11.76 17.67 3.42
C TRP A 286 -11.81 18.32 4.81
N ARG A 287 -12.55 19.43 4.91
CA ARG A 287 -12.83 20.12 6.16
C ARG A 287 -14.32 20.13 6.44
N SER A 288 -14.67 19.98 7.72
CA SER A 288 -16.05 20.10 8.16
C SER A 288 -16.55 21.53 7.98
N PRO A 289 -17.79 21.73 7.52
CA PRO A 289 -18.43 23.05 7.56
C PRO A 289 -18.56 23.63 8.98
N LYS A 290 -18.37 22.82 10.01
CA LYS A 290 -18.35 23.24 11.42
C LYS A 290 -16.96 23.71 11.88
N ALA A 291 -15.90 23.46 11.08
CA ALA A 291 -14.57 23.95 11.38
C ALA A 291 -14.52 25.48 11.14
N PRO A 292 -13.78 26.23 11.97
CA PRO A 292 -13.50 27.64 11.67
C PRO A 292 -12.83 27.76 10.31
N VAL A 293 -13.11 28.86 9.62
CA VAL A 293 -12.42 29.19 8.36
C VAL A 293 -10.96 29.45 8.73
N GLU A 294 -10.05 28.59 8.28
CA GLU A 294 -8.61 28.80 8.46
C GLU A 294 -8.22 30.07 7.70
N THR A 295 -7.65 31.05 8.38
CA THR A 295 -7.07 32.24 7.78
C THR A 295 -5.66 31.95 7.31
N ALA A 296 -5.13 32.76 6.39
CA ALA A 296 -3.76 32.58 5.88
C ALA A 296 -2.67 32.60 6.98
N ASP A 297 -2.98 33.19 8.13
CA ASP A 297 -2.07 33.28 9.29
C ASP A 297 -1.96 31.95 10.07
N ASP A 298 -2.90 31.03 9.94
CA ASP A 298 -2.88 29.72 10.62
C ASP A 298 -1.84 28.75 10.00
N PHE A 299 -1.24 29.12 8.87
CA PHE A 299 -0.19 28.35 8.18
C PHE A 299 1.24 28.76 8.54
N ILE A 300 1.42 29.79 9.35
CA ILE A 300 2.74 30.19 9.86
C ILE A 300 3.04 29.32 11.10
N ILE A 301 3.56 28.13 10.88
CA ILE A 301 4.21 27.37 11.96
C ILE A 301 5.54 28.07 12.20
N GLU A 302 5.61 28.84 13.28
CA GLU A 302 6.89 29.34 13.80
C GLU A 302 7.85 28.16 13.94
N SER A 303 8.98 28.24 13.24
CA SER A 303 10.08 27.31 13.46
C SER A 303 10.51 27.46 14.92
N PRO A 304 10.60 26.38 15.72
CA PRO A 304 11.27 26.48 17.00
C PRO A 304 12.72 26.85 16.71
N GLU A 305 13.10 28.02 17.16
CA GLU A 305 14.46 28.50 17.15
C GLU A 305 15.38 27.57 17.94
N SER A 306 16.54 27.26 17.33
CA SER A 306 17.81 26.69 17.84
C SER A 306 17.74 25.30 18.49
#